data_0ec032753adf04dec101ea1e9e439d9a
#
_entry.id   0ec032753adf04dec101ea1e9e439d9a
#
_cell.length_a   1.000
_cell.length_b   1.000
_cell.length_c   1.000
_cell.angle_alpha   90.00
_cell.angle_beta   90.00
_cell.angle_gamma   90.00
#
_symmetry.space_group_name_H-M   'P 1'
#
loop_
_entity.id
_entity.type
_entity.pdbx_description
1 polymer ?
#
loop_
_entity_poly.entity_id
_entity_poly.type
_entity_poly.pdbx_seq_one_letter_code
_entity_poly.pdbx_strand_id
1 'polypeptide(L)'
;MKTPAWKITKLLLIILICFSILGCGIEEMKIDEEDMVGNVSIIDIYDNIEFDPRFKVDFGFGCVIKLGRETILFDSGSDSKVLLENLKLAGIKPKEINIVVLSHEHQDHTGGILGFLEKNPSIKIYVPESFSPYLKNEIASKGAEIIEVSKPIKITKGVYSTGQLGSLVKEQSLVINSKKGLIIVTGCAHPGITNIVKKAKELFKKEPYLVIGGFHHPPISVVEEFRKLNVKKVAPSHCSGSEIMEAFERTYQKDFIKSGVGKIIKI
;
A
#
# COMPACT_ATOMS: atom_id res chain seq x y z
N MET A 1 -20.89 -71.68 54.03
CA MET A 1 -20.34 -70.38 54.37
C MET A 1 -19.97 -69.72 53.04
N LYS A 2 -20.61 -68.54 52.70
CA LYS A 2 -20.58 -67.90 51.41
C LYS A 2 -19.51 -66.73 51.47
N THR A 3 -18.54 -66.76 50.57
CA THR A 3 -17.62 -65.64 50.39
C THR A 3 -18.24 -64.63 49.40
N PRO A 4 -18.18 -63.36 49.68
CA PRO A 4 -18.68 -62.33 48.72
C PRO A 4 -17.63 -61.98 47.69
N ALA A 5 -18.12 -61.91 46.43
CA ALA A 5 -17.31 -61.46 45.28
C ALA A 5 -17.10 -59.96 45.33
N TRP A 6 -15.85 -59.52 45.25
CA TRP A 6 -15.50 -58.13 45.13
C TRP A 6 -15.45 -57.76 43.66
N LYS A 7 -16.34 -56.83 43.27
CA LYS A 7 -16.37 -56.23 41.94
C LYS A 7 -15.22 -55.22 41.82
N ILE A 8 -14.26 -55.52 40.97
CA ILE A 8 -13.20 -54.60 40.56
C ILE A 8 -13.78 -53.71 39.45
N THR A 9 -14.11 -52.49 39.82
CA THR A 9 -14.49 -51.44 38.85
C THR A 9 -13.21 -50.91 38.21
N LYS A 10 -12.99 -51.21 36.93
CA LYS A 10 -11.92 -50.61 36.14
C LYS A 10 -12.27 -49.14 35.86
N LEU A 11 -11.57 -48.23 36.52
CA LEU A 11 -11.59 -46.82 36.23
C LEU A 11 -10.69 -46.58 35.01
N LEU A 12 -11.29 -46.42 33.84
CA LEU A 12 -10.60 -45.99 32.63
C LEU A 12 -10.30 -44.48 32.77
N LEU A 13 -9.05 -44.17 33.10
CA LEU A 13 -8.55 -42.80 33.08
C LEU A 13 -8.27 -42.45 31.61
N ILE A 14 -9.22 -41.76 30.98
CA ILE A 14 -9.00 -41.16 29.65
C ILE A 14 -8.14 -39.91 29.88
N ILE A 15 -6.85 -40.04 29.63
CA ILE A 15 -5.96 -38.88 29.54
C ILE A 15 -6.23 -38.22 28.20
N LEU A 16 -7.05 -37.16 28.21
CA LEU A 16 -7.14 -36.23 27.07
C LEU A 16 -5.86 -35.44 27.01
N ILE A 17 -4.91 -35.87 26.17
CA ILE A 17 -3.79 -35.05 25.79
C ILE A 17 -4.32 -33.99 24.82
N CYS A 18 -4.64 -32.81 25.35
CA CYS A 18 -4.83 -31.63 24.52
C CYS A 18 -3.48 -31.27 23.87
N PHE A 19 -3.25 -31.77 22.67
CA PHE A 19 -2.27 -31.16 21.79
C PHE A 19 -2.82 -29.78 21.39
N SER A 20 -2.45 -28.76 22.15
CA SER A 20 -2.47 -27.39 21.68
C SER A 20 -1.44 -27.27 20.57
N ILE A 21 -1.88 -27.53 19.34
CA ILE A 21 -1.18 -27.10 18.15
C ILE A 21 -1.16 -25.57 18.25
N LEU A 22 -0.01 -25.01 18.66
CA LEU A 22 0.32 -23.62 18.42
C LEU A 22 0.46 -23.45 16.90
N GLY A 23 -0.70 -23.43 16.22
CA GLY A 23 -0.81 -22.88 14.90
C GLY A 23 -0.41 -21.41 15.07
N CYS A 24 0.69 -21.01 14.44
CA CYS A 24 0.96 -19.62 14.16
C CYS A 24 -0.18 -19.14 13.25
N GLY A 25 -1.32 -18.83 13.85
CA GLY A 25 -2.47 -18.29 13.18
C GLY A 25 -2.03 -16.94 12.63
N ILE A 26 -1.92 -16.87 11.31
CA ILE A 26 -2.02 -15.59 10.61
C ILE A 26 -3.39 -15.08 11.06
N GLU A 27 -3.41 -14.09 11.93
CA GLU A 27 -4.64 -13.40 12.28
C GLU A 27 -5.15 -12.80 10.96
N GLU A 28 -6.16 -13.47 10.35
CA GLU A 28 -6.79 -12.94 9.14
C GLU A 28 -7.34 -11.56 9.50
N MET A 29 -6.80 -10.55 8.84
CA MET A 29 -7.29 -9.19 9.01
C MET A 29 -8.76 -9.17 8.60
N LYS A 30 -9.66 -9.20 9.58
CA LYS A 30 -11.10 -9.09 9.35
C LYS A 30 -11.39 -7.70 8.81
N ILE A 31 -11.72 -7.66 7.53
CA ILE A 31 -12.18 -6.44 6.90
C ILE A 31 -13.66 -6.33 7.15
N ASP A 32 -14.02 -5.31 7.88
CA ASP A 32 -15.40 -4.97 8.11
C ASP A 32 -16.03 -4.47 6.79
N GLU A 33 -17.18 -5.02 6.39
CA GLU A 33 -17.90 -4.52 5.21
C GLU A 33 -18.31 -3.05 5.37
N GLU A 34 -18.52 -2.59 6.60
CA GLU A 34 -18.78 -1.19 6.93
C GLU A 34 -17.55 -0.28 6.77
N ASP A 35 -16.36 -0.87 6.59
CA ASP A 35 -15.09 -0.14 6.46
C ASP A 35 -14.77 0.27 5.01
N MET A 36 -15.82 0.56 4.23
CA MET A 36 -15.67 1.10 2.89
C MET A 36 -15.62 2.62 2.88
N VAL A 37 -14.75 3.16 2.01
CA VAL A 37 -14.73 4.59 1.72
C VAL A 37 -15.59 4.92 0.50
N GLY A 38 -16.18 6.11 0.53
CA GLY A 38 -16.98 6.63 -0.56
C GLY A 38 -16.11 7.28 -1.64
N ASN A 39 -15.98 8.60 -1.57
CA ASN A 39 -15.22 9.36 -2.54
C ASN A 39 -13.72 9.27 -2.23
N VAL A 40 -12.94 8.88 -3.23
CA VAL A 40 -11.48 8.84 -3.21
C VAL A 40 -10.95 9.76 -4.29
N SER A 41 -10.01 10.64 -3.94
CA SER A 41 -9.27 11.45 -4.91
C SER A 41 -7.78 11.16 -4.75
N ILE A 42 -7.13 10.74 -5.82
CA ILE A 42 -5.68 10.52 -5.88
C ILE A 42 -5.10 11.62 -6.76
N ILE A 43 -4.11 12.33 -6.25
CA ILE A 43 -3.42 13.42 -6.91
C ILE A 43 -1.97 13.03 -7.03
N ASP A 44 -1.50 12.81 -8.24
CA ASP A 44 -0.09 12.54 -8.53
C ASP A 44 0.68 13.86 -8.36
N ILE A 45 1.53 13.93 -7.36
CA ILE A 45 2.27 15.15 -7.01
C ILE A 45 3.77 15.03 -7.24
N TYR A 46 4.25 13.85 -7.58
CA TYR A 46 5.66 13.61 -7.87
C TYR A 46 5.78 12.44 -8.85
N ASP A 47 6.22 12.72 -10.06
CA ASP A 47 6.43 11.70 -11.10
C ASP A 47 7.48 12.19 -12.10
N ASN A 48 8.17 11.26 -12.73
CA ASN A 48 9.06 11.55 -13.86
C ASN A 48 8.30 11.62 -15.21
N ILE A 49 6.98 11.48 -15.18
CA ILE A 49 6.09 11.64 -16.33
C ILE A 49 5.28 12.93 -16.17
N GLU A 50 5.36 13.80 -17.17
CA GLU A 50 4.55 15.02 -17.20
C GLU A 50 3.10 14.72 -17.59
N PHE A 51 2.16 15.20 -16.78
CA PHE A 51 0.73 15.22 -17.13
C PHE A 51 0.22 16.66 -17.22
N ASP A 52 0.57 17.51 -16.25
CA ASP A 52 0.21 18.93 -16.24
C ASP A 52 1.50 19.77 -16.21
N PRO A 53 1.79 20.56 -17.27
CA PRO A 53 3.06 21.31 -17.42
C PRO A 53 3.28 22.40 -16.34
N ARG A 54 2.29 22.69 -15.50
CA ARG A 54 2.46 23.59 -14.37
C ARG A 54 3.27 22.97 -13.23
N PHE A 55 3.27 21.63 -13.15
CA PHE A 55 3.96 20.89 -12.10
C PHE A 55 5.41 20.62 -12.48
N LYS A 56 6.24 20.46 -11.47
CA LYS A 56 7.65 20.09 -11.65
C LYS A 56 7.77 18.59 -11.82
N VAL A 57 8.40 18.19 -12.91
CA VAL A 57 8.77 16.78 -13.18
C VAL A 57 10.12 16.51 -12.54
N ASP A 58 10.25 15.38 -11.85
CA ASP A 58 11.53 14.90 -11.35
C ASP A 58 11.47 13.38 -11.17
N PHE A 59 12.63 12.72 -11.07
CA PHE A 59 12.68 11.26 -10.94
C PHE A 59 12.21 10.82 -9.56
N GLY A 60 11.15 10.01 -9.52
CA GLY A 60 10.56 9.49 -8.31
C GLY A 60 9.04 9.39 -8.40
N PHE A 61 8.43 8.98 -7.30
CA PHE A 61 6.97 8.88 -7.18
C PHE A 61 6.46 9.45 -5.86
N GLY A 62 5.28 10.03 -5.92
CA GLY A 62 4.53 10.44 -4.74
C GLY A 62 3.13 10.91 -5.11
N CYS A 63 2.14 10.49 -4.33
CA CYS A 63 0.77 10.94 -4.54
C CYS A 63 0.09 11.33 -3.23
N VAL A 64 -0.88 12.23 -3.32
CA VAL A 64 -1.79 12.56 -2.21
C VAL A 64 -3.12 11.89 -2.43
N ILE A 65 -3.59 11.17 -1.40
CA ILE A 65 -4.87 10.46 -1.40
C ILE A 65 -5.79 11.16 -0.41
N LYS A 66 -6.91 11.69 -0.91
CA LYS A 66 -7.94 12.35 -0.10
C LYS A 66 -9.15 11.43 0.07
N LEU A 67 -9.55 11.21 1.35
CA LEU A 67 -10.57 10.25 1.76
C LEU A 67 -11.43 10.88 2.87
N GLY A 68 -12.52 11.55 2.51
CA GLY A 68 -13.34 12.24 3.51
C GLY A 68 -12.56 13.29 4.29
N ARG A 69 -12.21 13.00 5.55
CA ARG A 69 -11.41 13.89 6.41
C ARG A 69 -9.92 13.55 6.41
N GLU A 70 -9.55 12.39 5.88
CA GLU A 70 -8.16 11.93 5.87
C GLU A 70 -7.46 12.34 4.58
N THR A 71 -6.24 12.78 4.73
CA THR A 71 -5.32 13.09 3.61
C THR A 71 -4.02 12.35 3.86
N ILE A 72 -3.67 11.45 2.96
CA ILE A 72 -2.49 10.60 3.05
C ILE A 72 -1.49 11.04 1.98
N LEU A 73 -0.24 11.24 2.35
CA LEU A 73 0.88 11.29 1.43
C LEU A 73 1.45 9.87 1.29
N PHE A 74 1.42 9.33 0.09
CA PHE A 74 2.06 8.07 -0.25
C PHE A 74 3.30 8.36 -1.08
N ASP A 75 4.46 8.02 -0.55
CA ASP A 75 5.80 8.36 -1.02
C ASP A 75 6.04 9.88 -1.16
N SER A 76 7.30 10.27 -1.28
CA SER A 76 7.72 11.68 -1.19
C SER A 76 8.63 12.15 -2.33
N GLY A 77 8.86 11.31 -3.34
CA GLY A 77 9.80 11.60 -4.41
C GLY A 77 11.24 11.69 -3.94
N SER A 78 12.13 12.20 -4.80
CA SER A 78 13.57 12.30 -4.54
C SER A 78 14.00 13.63 -3.92
N ASP A 79 13.23 14.71 -4.11
CA ASP A 79 13.59 16.07 -3.68
C ASP A 79 12.45 16.78 -2.95
N SER A 80 12.76 17.31 -1.77
CA SER A 80 11.76 17.99 -0.93
C SER A 80 11.27 19.33 -1.51
N LYS A 81 12.09 20.04 -2.27
CA LYS A 81 11.70 21.33 -2.86
C LYS A 81 10.68 21.09 -3.97
N VAL A 82 10.92 20.07 -4.83
CA VAL A 82 9.97 19.65 -5.87
C VAL A 82 8.67 19.19 -5.24
N LEU A 83 8.73 18.32 -4.23
CA LEU A 83 7.55 17.87 -3.50
C LEU A 83 6.73 19.05 -2.93
N LEU A 84 7.36 19.96 -2.20
CA LEU A 84 6.67 21.08 -1.56
C LEU A 84 6.12 22.08 -2.58
N GLU A 85 6.82 22.32 -3.69
CA GLU A 85 6.31 23.14 -4.79
C GLU A 85 5.08 22.52 -5.44
N ASN A 86 5.12 21.23 -5.75
CA ASN A 86 4.00 20.52 -6.35
C ASN A 86 2.80 20.41 -5.41
N LEU A 87 3.01 20.20 -4.09
CA LEU A 87 1.93 20.30 -3.10
C LEU A 87 1.27 21.68 -3.13
N LYS A 88 2.07 22.74 -3.19
CA LYS A 88 1.56 24.12 -3.29
C LYS A 88 0.76 24.35 -4.57
N LEU A 89 1.24 23.85 -5.72
CA LEU A 89 0.54 23.93 -7.00
C LEU A 89 -0.78 23.14 -7.00
N ALA A 90 -0.82 22.02 -6.30
CA ALA A 90 -2.03 21.24 -6.07
C ALA A 90 -3.01 21.87 -5.06
N GLY A 91 -2.64 23.02 -4.44
CA GLY A 91 -3.44 23.67 -3.41
C GLY A 91 -3.50 22.90 -2.11
N ILE A 92 -2.48 22.10 -1.79
CA ILE A 92 -2.41 21.24 -0.61
C ILE A 92 -1.34 21.80 0.35
N LYS A 93 -1.75 22.17 1.56
CA LYS A 93 -0.79 22.56 2.59
C LYS A 93 -0.23 21.32 3.27
N PRO A 94 1.10 21.23 3.54
CA PRO A 94 1.67 20.08 4.23
C PRO A 94 0.93 19.70 5.52
N LYS A 95 0.44 20.68 6.29
CA LYS A 95 -0.32 20.45 7.52
C LYS A 95 -1.72 19.85 7.33
N GLU A 96 -2.22 19.79 6.11
CA GLU A 96 -3.48 19.11 5.79
C GLU A 96 -3.29 17.60 5.62
N ILE A 97 -2.04 17.15 5.50
CA ILE A 97 -1.70 15.73 5.41
C ILE A 97 -1.66 15.16 6.83
N ASN A 98 -2.47 14.13 7.08
CA ASN A 98 -2.64 13.52 8.40
C ASN A 98 -1.74 12.31 8.61
N ILE A 99 -1.39 11.62 7.51
CA ILE A 99 -0.66 10.36 7.51
C ILE A 99 0.33 10.37 6.35
N VAL A 100 1.51 9.82 6.57
CA VAL A 100 2.46 9.46 5.51
C VAL A 100 2.61 7.96 5.46
N VAL A 101 2.73 7.41 4.26
CA VAL A 101 3.09 6.01 4.04
C VAL A 101 4.24 5.98 3.04
N LEU A 102 5.36 5.41 3.42
CA LEU A 102 6.49 5.21 2.51
C LEU A 102 6.50 3.75 2.06
N SER A 103 6.53 3.54 0.75
CA SER A 103 6.44 2.21 0.15
C SER A 103 7.69 1.36 0.40
N HIS A 104 8.86 1.92 0.15
CA HIS A 104 10.18 1.31 0.33
C HIS A 104 11.27 2.38 0.46
N GLU A 105 12.53 1.98 0.77
CA GLU A 105 13.58 2.92 1.20
C GLU A 105 14.36 3.60 0.06
N HIS A 106 14.06 3.37 -1.21
CA HIS A 106 14.79 4.03 -2.29
C HIS A 106 14.62 5.56 -2.24
N GLN A 107 15.69 6.27 -2.62
CA GLN A 107 15.80 7.73 -2.55
C GLN A 107 14.70 8.44 -3.34
N ASP A 108 14.30 7.89 -4.46
CA ASP A 108 13.26 8.43 -5.34
C ASP A 108 11.83 8.28 -4.79
N HIS A 109 11.68 7.67 -3.59
CA HIS A 109 10.44 7.55 -2.83
C HIS A 109 10.51 8.21 -1.44
N THR A 110 11.72 8.38 -0.91
CA THR A 110 11.93 8.87 0.46
C THR A 110 12.67 10.20 0.54
N GLY A 111 13.26 10.67 -0.56
CA GLY A 111 14.16 11.86 -0.54
C GLY A 111 13.47 13.15 -0.15
N GLY A 112 12.19 13.29 -0.43
CA GLY A 112 11.41 14.47 -0.05
C GLY A 112 10.98 14.52 1.41
N ILE A 113 11.04 13.39 2.15
CA ILE A 113 10.38 13.25 3.46
C ILE A 113 10.93 14.21 4.52
N LEU A 114 12.26 14.38 4.62
CA LEU A 114 12.84 15.20 5.69
C LEU A 114 12.47 16.68 5.54
N GLY A 115 12.46 17.21 4.32
CA GLY A 115 12.01 18.57 4.07
C GLY A 115 10.50 18.75 4.22
N PHE A 116 9.70 17.73 3.92
CA PHE A 116 8.28 17.73 4.23
C PHE A 116 8.05 17.83 5.74
N LEU A 117 8.79 17.08 6.55
CA LEU A 117 8.69 17.07 8.01
C LEU A 117 9.06 18.43 8.65
N GLU A 118 9.88 19.26 8.02
CA GLU A 118 10.11 20.62 8.47
C GLU A 118 8.83 21.48 8.44
N LYS A 119 7.85 21.11 7.63
CA LYS A 119 6.56 21.80 7.49
C LYS A 119 5.43 21.11 8.28
N ASN A 120 5.58 19.81 8.57
CA ASN A 120 4.60 19.01 9.32
C ASN A 120 5.29 17.94 10.18
N PRO A 121 5.94 18.33 11.30
CA PRO A 121 6.74 17.40 12.10
C PRO A 121 5.92 16.39 12.91
N SER A 122 4.72 16.78 13.39
CA SER A 122 3.91 15.93 14.28
C SER A 122 2.94 15.07 13.47
N ILE A 123 3.47 14.06 12.77
CA ILE A 123 2.70 13.20 11.88
C ILE A 123 3.07 11.73 12.05
N LYS A 124 2.11 10.83 11.79
CA LYS A 124 2.37 9.38 11.73
C LYS A 124 2.92 8.99 10.37
N ILE A 125 4.02 8.24 10.39
CA ILE A 125 4.67 7.72 9.18
C ILE A 125 4.74 6.20 9.26
N TYR A 126 4.08 5.53 8.33
CA TYR A 126 4.12 4.09 8.19
C TYR A 126 5.25 3.69 7.24
N VAL A 127 6.20 2.92 7.73
CA VAL A 127 7.36 2.45 6.96
C VAL A 127 7.47 0.93 7.04
N PRO A 128 7.98 0.23 6.02
CA PRO A 128 8.39 -1.16 6.16
C PRO A 128 9.36 -1.35 7.34
N GLU A 129 9.17 -2.41 8.10
CA GLU A 129 10.08 -2.77 9.22
C GLU A 129 11.54 -2.85 8.76
N SER A 130 11.76 -3.23 7.50
CA SER A 130 13.07 -3.36 6.86
C SER A 130 13.80 -2.04 6.59
N PHE A 131 13.17 -0.88 6.79
CA PHE A 131 13.87 0.40 6.65
C PHE A 131 15.09 0.46 7.58
N SER A 132 16.16 1.06 7.08
CA SER A 132 17.38 1.23 7.84
C SER A 132 17.14 1.99 9.15
N PRO A 133 17.84 1.63 10.23
CA PRO A 133 17.81 2.41 11.47
C PRO A 133 18.20 3.87 11.25
N TYR A 134 19.08 4.12 10.27
CA TYR A 134 19.53 5.47 9.93
C TYR A 134 18.33 6.35 9.48
N LEU A 135 17.59 5.94 8.46
CA LEU A 135 16.48 6.73 7.96
C LEU A 135 15.35 6.84 8.99
N LYS A 136 15.05 5.76 9.71
CA LYS A 136 14.06 5.80 10.82
C LYS A 136 14.46 6.84 11.88
N ASN A 137 15.71 6.89 12.29
CA ASN A 137 16.20 7.87 13.27
C ASN A 137 16.14 9.30 12.73
N GLU A 138 16.51 9.54 11.47
CA GLU A 138 16.39 10.85 10.82
C GLU A 138 14.94 11.35 10.83
N ILE A 139 14.00 10.51 10.43
CA ILE A 139 12.57 10.81 10.45
C ILE A 139 12.08 11.11 11.87
N ALA A 140 12.41 10.25 12.85
CA ALA A 140 12.02 10.43 14.24
C ALA A 140 12.61 11.70 14.85
N SER A 141 13.85 12.05 14.49
CA SER A 141 14.50 13.28 14.96
C SER A 141 13.79 14.57 14.54
N LYS A 142 13.01 14.51 13.47
CA LYS A 142 12.14 15.62 13.02
C LYS A 142 10.82 15.72 13.79
N GLY A 143 10.53 14.77 14.69
CA GLY A 143 9.32 14.77 15.54
C GLY A 143 8.17 13.90 15.03
N ALA A 144 8.37 13.12 13.97
CA ALA A 144 7.37 12.20 13.45
C ALA A 144 7.28 10.91 14.29
N GLU A 145 6.07 10.36 14.40
CA GLU A 145 5.82 9.04 14.98
C GLU A 145 5.97 7.98 13.90
N ILE A 146 6.99 7.11 14.05
CA ILE A 146 7.20 6.00 13.11
C ILE A 146 6.37 4.80 13.55
N ILE A 147 5.67 4.20 12.57
CA ILE A 147 4.96 2.93 12.72
C ILE A 147 5.59 1.94 11.73
N GLU A 148 6.27 0.93 12.28
CA GLU A 148 6.90 -0.11 11.48
C GLU A 148 5.86 -1.15 11.04
N VAL A 149 5.89 -1.49 9.76
CA VAL A 149 4.94 -2.39 9.12
C VAL A 149 5.66 -3.62 8.59
N SER A 150 5.38 -4.79 9.16
CA SER A 150 5.86 -6.09 8.65
C SER A 150 4.72 -6.92 8.06
N LYS A 151 3.55 -6.89 8.69
CA LYS A 151 2.35 -7.63 8.30
C LYS A 151 1.28 -6.66 7.79
N PRO A 152 0.24 -7.16 7.11
CA PRO A 152 -0.89 -6.33 6.73
C PRO A 152 -1.52 -5.65 7.95
N ILE A 153 -1.73 -4.34 7.88
CA ILE A 153 -2.35 -3.56 8.96
C ILE A 153 -3.36 -2.55 8.41
N LYS A 154 -4.32 -2.17 9.25
CA LYS A 154 -5.21 -1.05 8.98
C LYS A 154 -4.48 0.26 9.32
N ILE A 155 -4.44 1.18 8.37
CA ILE A 155 -3.84 2.51 8.52
C ILE A 155 -4.88 3.51 9.04
N THR A 156 -6.02 3.57 8.36
CA THR A 156 -7.20 4.33 8.78
C THR A 156 -8.46 3.68 8.21
N LYS A 157 -9.63 4.28 8.39
CA LYS A 157 -10.89 3.73 7.87
C LYS A 157 -10.79 3.46 6.37
N GLY A 158 -10.99 2.20 5.99
CA GLY A 158 -10.97 1.73 4.60
C GLY A 158 -9.61 1.78 3.90
N VAL A 159 -8.52 2.05 4.62
CA VAL A 159 -7.15 2.09 4.08
C VAL A 159 -6.25 1.15 4.85
N TYR A 160 -5.53 0.32 4.11
CA TYR A 160 -4.70 -0.74 4.67
C TYR A 160 -3.34 -0.80 3.96
N SER A 161 -2.33 -1.30 4.67
CA SER A 161 -1.07 -1.74 4.08
C SER A 161 -1.14 -3.23 3.77
N THR A 162 -0.52 -3.64 2.66
CA THR A 162 -0.27 -5.06 2.34
C THR A 162 0.66 -5.75 3.33
N GLY A 163 1.31 -4.99 4.24
CA GLY A 163 2.54 -5.44 4.88
C GLY A 163 3.71 -5.40 3.90
N GLN A 164 4.90 -5.68 4.38
CA GLN A 164 6.07 -5.74 3.50
C GLN A 164 6.09 -7.03 2.68
N LEU A 165 6.20 -6.88 1.39
CA LEU A 165 6.32 -7.94 0.39
C LEU A 165 7.71 -7.91 -0.26
N GLY A 166 8.05 -8.94 -1.00
CA GLY A 166 9.32 -9.01 -1.73
C GLY A 166 10.44 -9.68 -0.92
N SER A 167 11.59 -9.87 -1.57
CA SER A 167 12.76 -10.54 -0.97
C SER A 167 13.97 -9.60 -0.84
N LEU A 168 14.47 -9.07 -1.94
CA LEU A 168 15.64 -8.18 -1.96
C LEU A 168 15.26 -6.76 -1.52
N VAL A 169 14.27 -6.17 -2.18
CA VAL A 169 13.67 -4.90 -1.77
C VAL A 169 12.31 -5.21 -1.15
N LYS A 170 12.17 -4.88 0.12
CA LYS A 170 10.89 -4.99 0.84
C LYS A 170 10.06 -3.75 0.56
N GLU A 171 8.84 -3.97 0.11
CA GLU A 171 7.92 -2.88 -0.25
C GLU A 171 6.52 -3.15 0.28
N GLN A 172 5.84 -2.12 0.77
CA GLN A 172 4.42 -2.14 1.08
C GLN A 172 3.63 -1.35 0.04
N SER A 173 2.40 -1.77 -0.18
CA SER A 173 1.45 -1.04 -1.02
C SER A 173 0.21 -0.67 -0.22
N LEU A 174 -0.48 0.41 -0.59
CA LEU A 174 -1.77 0.72 -0.01
C LEU A 174 -2.90 -0.01 -0.74
N VAL A 175 -3.86 -0.47 0.03
CA VAL A 175 -5.12 -1.02 -0.46
C VAL A 175 -6.26 -0.22 0.15
N ILE A 176 -7.06 0.42 -0.72
CA ILE A 176 -8.21 1.22 -0.32
C ILE A 176 -9.47 0.43 -0.65
N ASN A 177 -10.27 0.14 0.37
CA ASN A 177 -11.54 -0.56 0.23
C ASN A 177 -12.64 0.42 -0.20
N SER A 178 -12.81 0.62 -1.50
CA SER A 178 -13.82 1.53 -2.04
C SER A 178 -15.14 0.82 -2.38
N LYS A 179 -16.20 1.60 -2.57
CA LYS A 179 -17.50 1.10 -3.03
C LYS A 179 -17.45 0.46 -4.43
N LYS A 180 -16.44 0.82 -5.26
CA LYS A 180 -16.27 0.27 -6.61
C LYS A 180 -15.39 -0.97 -6.67
N GLY A 181 -14.71 -1.32 -5.57
CA GLY A 181 -13.71 -2.38 -5.46
C GLY A 181 -12.41 -1.86 -4.87
N LEU A 182 -11.35 -2.67 -4.90
CA LEU A 182 -10.07 -2.29 -4.33
C LEU A 182 -9.35 -1.27 -5.21
N ILE A 183 -8.77 -0.25 -4.59
CA ILE A 183 -7.80 0.64 -5.21
C ILE A 183 -6.44 0.27 -4.61
N ILE A 184 -5.49 -0.10 -5.46
CA ILE A 184 -4.15 -0.51 -5.06
C ILE A 184 -3.17 0.56 -5.53
N VAL A 185 -2.41 1.13 -4.58
CA VAL A 185 -1.39 2.15 -4.84
C VAL A 185 -0.03 1.57 -4.51
N THR A 186 0.88 1.56 -5.48
CA THR A 186 2.23 1.00 -5.36
C THR A 186 3.29 2.08 -5.51
N GLY A 187 4.46 1.88 -4.91
CA GLY A 187 5.64 2.70 -5.19
C GLY A 187 6.29 2.29 -6.51
N CYS A 188 7.17 1.30 -6.46
CA CYS A 188 7.81 0.69 -7.62
C CYS A 188 7.28 -0.70 -7.99
N ALA A 189 6.64 -1.39 -7.06
CA ALA A 189 6.23 -2.78 -7.21
C ALA A 189 7.40 -3.78 -7.34
N HIS A 190 8.48 -3.62 -6.57
CA HIS A 190 9.62 -4.57 -6.53
C HIS A 190 9.21 -6.01 -6.23
N PRO A 191 8.15 -6.30 -5.43
CA PRO A 191 7.65 -7.66 -5.25
C PRO A 191 7.04 -8.29 -6.50
N GLY A 192 6.90 -7.51 -7.58
CA GLY A 192 6.13 -7.82 -8.77
C GLY A 192 4.69 -7.35 -8.65
N ILE A 193 4.25 -6.49 -9.58
CA ILE A 193 2.92 -5.87 -9.53
C ILE A 193 1.78 -6.90 -9.49
N THR A 194 1.90 -8.00 -10.23
CA THR A 194 0.92 -9.09 -10.20
C THR A 194 0.82 -9.74 -8.82
N ASN A 195 1.95 -9.90 -8.12
CA ASN A 195 1.97 -10.49 -6.78
C ASN A 195 1.30 -9.56 -5.75
N ILE A 196 1.50 -8.24 -5.88
CA ILE A 196 0.84 -7.23 -5.04
C ILE A 196 -0.68 -7.29 -5.24
N VAL A 197 -1.14 -7.36 -6.50
CA VAL A 197 -2.58 -7.47 -6.82
C VAL A 197 -3.17 -8.77 -6.28
N LYS A 198 -2.48 -9.91 -6.44
CA LYS A 198 -2.90 -11.20 -5.87
C LYS A 198 -3.01 -11.13 -4.35
N LYS A 199 -2.01 -10.51 -3.69
CA LYS A 199 -2.01 -10.34 -2.23
C LYS A 199 -3.18 -9.48 -1.76
N ALA A 200 -3.47 -8.38 -2.43
CA ALA A 200 -4.63 -7.55 -2.13
C ALA A 200 -5.94 -8.34 -2.28
N LYS A 201 -6.12 -9.09 -3.38
CA LYS A 201 -7.30 -9.95 -3.57
C LYS A 201 -7.41 -11.03 -2.50
N GLU A 202 -6.30 -11.65 -2.11
CA GLU A 202 -6.26 -12.65 -1.05
C GLU A 202 -6.74 -12.08 0.29
N LEU A 203 -6.22 -10.91 0.67
CA LEU A 203 -6.56 -10.25 1.93
C LEU A 203 -8.01 -9.77 1.99
N PHE A 204 -8.52 -9.22 0.89
CA PHE A 204 -9.80 -8.51 0.89
C PHE A 204 -10.96 -9.29 0.27
N LYS A 205 -10.70 -10.39 -0.43
CA LYS A 205 -11.70 -11.19 -1.16
C LYS A 205 -12.60 -10.33 -2.08
N LYS A 206 -12.01 -9.24 -2.62
CA LYS A 206 -12.69 -8.26 -3.51
C LYS A 206 -11.88 -8.06 -4.78
N GLU A 207 -12.58 -7.63 -5.85
CA GLU A 207 -11.95 -7.36 -7.15
C GLU A 207 -11.23 -6.01 -7.18
N PRO A 208 -10.06 -5.92 -7.85
CA PRO A 208 -9.32 -4.68 -8.01
C PRO A 208 -10.03 -3.75 -9.00
N TYR A 209 -10.46 -2.59 -8.52
CA TYR A 209 -11.05 -1.55 -9.37
C TYR A 209 -9.99 -0.70 -10.07
N LEU A 210 -8.93 -0.33 -9.36
CA LEU A 210 -7.83 0.48 -9.90
C LEU A 210 -6.48 0.01 -9.32
N VAL A 211 -5.48 -0.10 -10.20
CA VAL A 211 -4.07 -0.25 -9.81
C VAL A 211 -3.29 0.94 -10.36
N ILE A 212 -2.58 1.66 -9.50
CA ILE A 212 -1.87 2.91 -9.81
C ILE A 212 -0.48 2.93 -9.18
N GLY A 213 0.49 3.57 -9.84
CA GLY A 213 1.87 3.77 -9.41
C GLY A 213 2.89 3.13 -10.33
N GLY A 214 4.11 2.94 -9.86
CA GLY A 214 5.17 2.27 -10.58
C GLY A 214 4.97 0.76 -10.68
N PHE A 215 5.27 0.17 -11.84
CA PHE A 215 5.13 -1.28 -12.08
C PHE A 215 6.46 -1.99 -12.32
N HIS A 216 7.58 -1.26 -12.23
CA HIS A 216 8.95 -1.76 -12.28
C HIS A 216 9.29 -2.56 -13.55
N HIS A 217 9.03 -1.98 -14.73
CA HIS A 217 9.33 -2.60 -16.03
C HIS A 217 8.91 -4.09 -16.10
N PRO A 218 7.65 -4.44 -15.81
CA PRO A 218 7.25 -5.84 -15.82
C PRO A 218 7.23 -6.38 -17.26
N PRO A 219 7.27 -7.72 -17.45
CA PRO A 219 7.13 -8.30 -18.77
C PRO A 219 5.73 -8.01 -19.34
N ILE A 220 5.60 -7.97 -20.67
CA ILE A 220 4.35 -7.63 -21.35
C ILE A 220 3.18 -8.58 -21.00
N SER A 221 3.48 -9.80 -20.56
CA SER A 221 2.48 -10.77 -20.08
C SER A 221 1.66 -10.26 -18.89
N VAL A 222 2.16 -9.25 -18.15
CA VAL A 222 1.46 -8.65 -17.01
C VAL A 222 0.10 -8.10 -17.42
N VAL A 223 -0.06 -7.62 -18.64
CA VAL A 223 -1.33 -7.07 -19.15
C VAL A 223 -2.43 -8.14 -19.16
N GLU A 224 -2.09 -9.34 -19.64
CA GLU A 224 -3.02 -10.47 -19.63
C GLU A 224 -3.25 -11.02 -18.22
N GLU A 225 -2.22 -11.01 -17.36
CA GLU A 225 -2.36 -11.39 -15.96
C GLU A 225 -3.33 -10.47 -15.23
N PHE A 226 -3.29 -9.17 -15.49
CA PHE A 226 -4.21 -8.20 -14.91
C PHE A 226 -5.66 -8.47 -15.34
N ARG A 227 -5.87 -8.84 -16.61
CA ARG A 227 -7.20 -9.24 -17.09
C ARG A 227 -7.72 -10.48 -16.35
N LYS A 228 -6.87 -11.51 -16.18
CA LYS A 228 -7.21 -12.72 -15.42
C LYS A 228 -7.49 -12.44 -13.95
N LEU A 229 -6.87 -11.41 -13.38
CA LEU A 229 -7.11 -10.94 -12.03
C LEU A 229 -8.33 -10.01 -11.91
N ASN A 230 -9.04 -9.75 -13.01
CA ASN A 230 -10.20 -8.85 -13.09
C ASN A 230 -9.88 -7.40 -12.68
N VAL A 231 -8.65 -6.93 -12.92
CA VAL A 231 -8.30 -5.52 -12.71
C VAL A 231 -9.13 -4.67 -13.67
N LYS A 232 -9.94 -3.75 -13.15
CA LYS A 232 -10.88 -2.97 -13.96
C LYS A 232 -10.22 -1.79 -14.65
N LYS A 233 -9.37 -1.04 -13.93
CA LYS A 233 -8.68 0.16 -14.41
C LYS A 233 -7.22 0.11 -14.05
N VAL A 234 -6.37 0.74 -14.87
CA VAL A 234 -4.93 0.83 -14.65
C VAL A 234 -4.43 2.25 -14.88
N ALA A 235 -3.48 2.67 -14.05
CA ALA A 235 -2.78 3.95 -14.16
C ALA A 235 -1.28 3.74 -13.89
N PRO A 236 -0.56 3.01 -14.77
CA PRO A 236 0.87 2.83 -14.64
C PRO A 236 1.60 4.16 -14.80
N SER A 237 2.61 4.40 -13.96
CA SER A 237 3.41 5.62 -13.96
C SER A 237 4.87 5.34 -13.56
N HIS A 238 5.66 6.37 -13.33
CA HIS A 238 7.01 6.32 -12.78
C HIS A 238 7.93 5.31 -13.49
N CYS A 239 8.25 4.18 -12.84
CA CYS A 239 9.17 3.15 -13.31
C CYS A 239 8.48 2.03 -14.14
N SER A 240 7.28 2.26 -14.66
CA SER A 240 6.55 1.23 -15.43
C SER A 240 7.17 0.92 -16.79
N GLY A 241 7.72 1.94 -17.48
CA GLY A 241 8.27 1.84 -18.82
C GLY A 241 7.25 2.07 -19.94
N SER A 242 7.67 2.73 -21.01
CA SER A 242 6.79 3.15 -22.11
C SER A 242 6.12 1.98 -22.82
N GLU A 243 6.86 0.91 -23.10
CA GLU A 243 6.32 -0.28 -23.79
C GLU A 243 5.14 -0.90 -23.04
N ILE A 244 5.28 -1.03 -21.72
CA ILE A 244 4.22 -1.57 -20.86
C ILE A 244 3.03 -0.63 -20.77
N MET A 245 3.27 0.69 -20.64
CA MET A 245 2.21 1.70 -20.62
C MET A 245 1.38 1.67 -21.90
N GLU A 246 2.04 1.61 -23.07
CA GLU A 246 1.38 1.46 -24.37
C GLU A 246 0.60 0.14 -24.48
N ALA A 247 1.14 -0.96 -23.97
CA ALA A 247 0.45 -2.24 -23.97
C ALA A 247 -0.83 -2.21 -23.11
N PHE A 248 -0.77 -1.59 -21.93
CA PHE A 248 -1.93 -1.35 -21.10
C PHE A 248 -2.94 -0.42 -21.78
N GLU A 249 -2.50 0.68 -22.40
CA GLU A 249 -3.37 1.63 -23.10
C GLU A 249 -4.13 0.95 -24.24
N ARG A 250 -3.45 0.18 -25.09
CA ARG A 250 -4.07 -0.59 -26.18
C ARG A 250 -5.11 -1.59 -25.66
N THR A 251 -4.84 -2.23 -24.52
CA THR A 251 -5.69 -3.31 -23.99
C THR A 251 -6.85 -2.79 -23.17
N TYR A 252 -6.61 -1.80 -22.30
CA TYR A 252 -7.62 -1.25 -21.38
C TYR A 252 -8.43 -0.10 -21.98
N GLN A 253 -7.93 0.55 -23.05
CA GLN A 253 -8.63 1.62 -23.76
C GLN A 253 -9.21 2.68 -22.80
N LYS A 254 -10.53 2.83 -22.72
CA LYS A 254 -11.22 3.78 -21.83
C LYS A 254 -10.99 3.53 -20.33
N ASP A 255 -10.55 2.35 -19.98
CA ASP A 255 -10.23 1.95 -18.61
C ASP A 255 -8.72 2.12 -18.28
N PHE A 256 -7.90 2.52 -19.26
CA PHE A 256 -6.56 3.04 -19.05
C PHE A 256 -6.63 4.51 -18.62
N ILE A 257 -5.87 4.85 -17.59
CA ILE A 257 -5.77 6.22 -17.09
C ILE A 257 -4.33 6.69 -17.31
N LYS A 258 -4.13 7.65 -18.20
CA LYS A 258 -2.84 8.31 -18.36
C LYS A 258 -2.49 9.02 -17.05
N SER A 259 -1.42 8.59 -16.38
CA SER A 259 -0.91 9.16 -15.14
C SER A 259 0.32 10.02 -15.39
N GLY A 260 0.79 10.71 -14.37
CA GLY A 260 1.91 11.63 -14.35
C GLY A 260 1.63 12.81 -13.43
N VAL A 261 2.68 13.61 -13.14
CA VAL A 261 2.59 14.69 -12.18
C VAL A 261 1.51 15.72 -12.54
N GLY A 262 0.67 16.06 -11.59
CA GLY A 262 -0.50 16.94 -11.77
C GLY A 262 -1.81 16.20 -12.12
N LYS A 263 -1.78 14.87 -12.34
CA LYS A 263 -3.00 14.09 -12.60
C LYS A 263 -3.85 13.98 -11.35
N ILE A 264 -5.17 14.23 -11.52
CA ILE A 264 -6.18 13.99 -10.48
C ILE A 264 -7.11 12.87 -10.94
N ILE A 265 -7.22 11.81 -10.15
CA ILE A 265 -8.12 10.67 -10.38
C ILE A 265 -9.20 10.69 -9.30
N LYS A 266 -10.47 10.79 -9.69
CA LYS A 266 -11.63 10.77 -8.79
C LYS A 266 -12.41 9.46 -8.96
N ILE A 267 -12.74 8.80 -7.84
CA ILE A 267 -13.38 7.48 -7.80
C ILE A 267 -14.65 7.52 -6.98
#